data_0936ce21f7fc0849da5728bb0d086005
#
_entry.id   0936ce21f7fc0849da5728bb0d086005
#
_cell.length_a   1.000
_cell.length_b   1.000
_cell.length_c   1.000
_cell.angle_alpha   90.00
_cell.angle_beta   90.00
_cell.angle_gamma   90.00
#
_symmetry.space_group_name_H-M   'P 1'
#
loop_
_entity.id
_entity.type
_entity.pdbx_description
1 polymer ?
#
loop_
_entity_poly.entity_id
_entity_poly.type
_entity_poly.pdbx_seq_one_letter_code
_entity_poly.pdbx_strand_id
1 'polypeptide(L)'
;SSFDPEQAEGTYLEKLVYLFAGLKRKQPTPAIAGLMLRGSLGVTVPEASNVSNTKTGDVFATDNAVTFTQTNASGVVLDVGAISLDSVISLSYSEIESLNQYPPITIVTGQLDTAISVARTLVQTINSTSSVISAFLDQDNAVHVKFINFNTIGNFSTTGNIDVIQSYIPVTATSRTFSAVLQATNDLNVIQSPVLGWFEVYNPYDSIASTNLETDTELRNRYKFSKSFIQTGNRESMYSALYSLSGVRYVNVQENIQDLPFEGRSAHGIVVTVLGGDD
;
A
#
# COMPACT_ATOMS: atom_id res chain seq x y z
N SER A 1 27.55 29.49 26.96
CA SER A 1 26.34 28.64 26.99
C SER A 1 25.13 29.52 27.07
N SER A 2 24.63 29.89 25.96
CA SER A 2 23.44 30.73 25.87
C SER A 2 22.19 29.83 25.83
N PHE A 3 21.16 30.19 26.58
CA PHE A 3 19.81 29.69 26.46
C PHE A 3 19.19 30.09 25.09
N ASP A 4 20.02 30.07 24.04
CA ASP A 4 19.66 30.49 22.70
C ASP A 4 19.51 29.25 21.80
N PRO A 5 18.29 28.90 21.37
CA PRO A 5 18.06 27.80 20.43
C PRO A 5 18.80 27.95 19.10
N GLU A 6 19.20 29.15 18.71
CA GLU A 6 19.92 29.37 17.47
C GLU A 6 21.36 28.82 17.50
N GLN A 7 21.94 28.79 18.69
CA GLN A 7 23.31 28.30 18.91
C GLN A 7 23.39 26.92 19.57
N ALA A 8 22.26 26.41 20.07
CA ALA A 8 22.18 25.13 20.74
C ALA A 8 22.19 23.97 19.73
N GLU A 9 22.75 22.83 20.10
CA GLU A 9 22.85 21.63 19.26
C GLU A 9 22.37 20.37 20.00
N GLY A 10 21.97 19.35 19.25
CA GLY A 10 21.63 18.04 19.75
C GLY A 10 20.55 18.05 20.82
N THR A 11 20.74 17.27 21.89
CA THR A 11 19.79 17.13 23.00
C THR A 11 19.57 18.43 23.77
N TYR A 12 20.53 19.34 23.75
CA TYR A 12 20.35 20.64 24.38
C TYR A 12 19.39 21.52 23.62
N LEU A 13 19.49 21.53 22.28
CA LEU A 13 18.51 22.18 21.40
C LEU A 13 17.12 21.60 21.61
N GLU A 14 16.97 20.30 21.68
CA GLU A 14 15.68 19.65 21.94
C GLU A 14 15.02 20.12 23.24
N LYS A 15 15.82 20.19 24.33
CA LYS A 15 15.31 20.65 25.61
C LYS A 15 14.88 22.12 25.58
N LEU A 16 15.64 22.98 24.91
CA LEU A 16 15.30 24.41 24.79
C LEU A 16 14.05 24.60 23.93
N VAL A 17 13.98 23.93 22.78
CA VAL A 17 12.84 24.03 21.89
C VAL A 17 11.57 23.46 22.54
N TYR A 18 11.68 22.38 23.31
CA TYR A 18 10.58 21.86 24.10
C TYR A 18 10.14 22.84 25.18
N LEU A 19 11.11 23.44 25.93
CA LEU A 19 10.81 24.40 26.99
C LEU A 19 10.11 25.66 26.46
N PHE A 20 10.54 26.18 25.30
CA PHE A 20 10.05 27.46 24.77
C PHE A 20 8.86 27.36 23.83
N ALA A 21 8.64 26.20 23.19
CA ALA A 21 7.59 26.03 22.20
C ALA A 21 6.80 24.72 22.34
N GLY A 22 7.13 23.85 23.28
CA GLY A 22 6.48 22.57 23.44
C GLY A 22 6.77 21.55 22.31
N LEU A 23 7.68 21.87 21.39
CA LEU A 23 7.97 21.05 20.22
C LEU A 23 8.98 19.94 20.58
N LYS A 24 8.67 18.72 20.16
CA LYS A 24 9.58 17.58 20.20
C LYS A 24 10.21 17.36 18.83
N ARG A 25 11.45 16.87 18.80
CA ARG A 25 12.10 16.46 17.53
C ARG A 25 11.28 15.36 16.86
N LYS A 26 11.05 15.48 15.55
CA LYS A 26 10.42 14.43 14.76
C LYS A 26 11.32 13.21 14.71
N GLN A 27 10.80 12.08 15.13
CA GLN A 27 11.53 10.82 15.14
C GLN A 27 11.57 10.21 13.73
N PRO A 28 12.55 9.36 13.42
CA PRO A 28 12.57 8.65 12.16
C PRO A 28 11.36 7.71 12.08
N THR A 29 10.79 7.56 10.90
CA THR A 29 9.75 6.58 10.63
C THR A 29 10.27 5.52 9.66
N PRO A 30 9.92 4.24 9.85
CA PRO A 30 10.28 3.20 8.91
C PRO A 30 9.55 3.37 7.59
N ALA A 31 10.07 2.75 6.53
CA ALA A 31 9.35 2.62 5.27
C ALA A 31 8.21 1.61 5.41
N ILE A 32 7.11 1.84 4.69
CA ILE A 32 5.93 0.97 4.70
C ILE A 32 5.64 0.53 3.26
N ALA A 33 5.37 -0.75 3.07
CA ALA A 33 4.99 -1.32 1.78
C ALA A 33 3.72 -2.17 1.91
N GLY A 34 2.83 -2.06 0.92
CA GLY A 34 1.80 -3.06 0.70
C GLY A 34 2.39 -4.26 -0.03
N LEU A 35 2.22 -5.44 0.51
CA LEU A 35 2.66 -6.70 -0.09
C LEU A 35 1.47 -7.54 -0.52
N MET A 36 1.66 -8.30 -1.59
CA MET A 36 0.77 -9.37 -2.02
C MET A 36 1.47 -10.71 -1.81
N LEU A 37 0.90 -11.55 -0.98
CA LEU A 37 1.41 -12.89 -0.69
C LEU A 37 0.57 -13.93 -1.41
N ARG A 38 1.20 -14.96 -1.99
CA ARG A 38 0.52 -16.12 -2.57
C ARG A 38 0.93 -17.40 -1.87
N GLY A 39 -0.06 -18.20 -1.49
CA GLY A 39 0.19 -19.48 -0.82
C GLY A 39 -0.99 -20.44 -0.87
N SER A 40 -0.74 -21.68 -0.44
CA SER A 40 -1.76 -22.72 -0.33
C SER A 40 -2.82 -22.37 0.71
N LEU A 41 -4.06 -22.73 0.42
CA LEU A 41 -5.17 -22.53 1.37
C LEU A 41 -4.88 -23.17 2.72
N GLY A 42 -5.25 -22.47 3.79
CA GLY A 42 -5.07 -22.92 5.18
C GLY A 42 -3.66 -22.67 5.75
N VAL A 43 -2.67 -22.33 4.93
CA VAL A 43 -1.33 -21.98 5.42
C VAL A 43 -1.34 -20.57 6.00
N THR A 44 -0.66 -20.41 7.14
CA THR A 44 -0.50 -19.11 7.81
C THR A 44 0.96 -18.67 7.77
N VAL A 45 1.20 -17.47 7.24
CA VAL A 45 2.47 -16.74 7.35
C VAL A 45 2.41 -15.96 8.65
N PRO A 46 3.35 -16.18 9.59
CA PRO A 46 3.39 -15.46 10.85
C PRO A 46 3.60 -13.95 10.66
N GLU A 47 3.14 -13.16 11.63
CA GLU A 47 3.57 -11.78 11.81
C GLU A 47 5.11 -11.70 11.90
N ALA A 48 5.66 -10.57 11.49
CA ALA A 48 7.09 -10.32 11.45
C ALA A 48 7.90 -11.24 10.52
N SER A 49 7.24 -11.91 9.55
CA SER A 49 7.93 -12.66 8.50
C SER A 49 8.67 -11.70 7.55
N ASN A 50 9.94 -12.02 7.26
CA ASN A 50 10.81 -11.14 6.51
C ASN A 50 10.71 -11.35 5.01
N VAL A 51 10.67 -10.24 4.30
CA VAL A 51 10.71 -10.12 2.83
C VAL A 51 11.79 -9.11 2.46
N SER A 52 12.49 -9.29 1.37
CA SER A 52 13.55 -8.36 0.98
C SER A 52 13.56 -8.02 -0.50
N ASN A 53 14.26 -6.92 -0.77
CA ASN A 53 14.72 -6.54 -2.08
C ASN A 53 16.17 -7.02 -2.29
N THR A 54 16.41 -7.82 -3.33
CA THR A 54 17.75 -8.33 -3.63
C THR A 54 18.74 -7.25 -4.10
N LYS A 55 18.24 -6.12 -4.63
CA LYS A 55 19.07 -5.04 -5.18
C LYS A 55 19.60 -4.11 -4.09
N THR A 56 18.73 -3.73 -3.13
CA THR A 56 19.05 -2.78 -2.07
C THR A 56 19.46 -3.47 -0.77
N GLY A 57 19.05 -4.73 -0.58
CA GLY A 57 19.23 -5.45 0.68
C GLY A 57 18.24 -5.03 1.77
N ASP A 58 17.31 -4.13 1.49
CA ASP A 58 16.29 -3.70 2.45
C ASP A 58 15.38 -4.86 2.82
N VAL A 59 15.12 -4.99 4.11
CA VAL A 59 14.26 -6.03 4.69
C VAL A 59 13.03 -5.41 5.30
N PHE A 60 11.88 -5.95 4.92
CA PHE A 60 10.56 -5.60 5.44
C PHE A 60 9.99 -6.80 6.19
N ALA A 61 9.22 -6.51 7.23
CA ALA A 61 8.53 -7.53 8.02
C ALA A 61 7.03 -7.35 7.91
N THR A 62 6.28 -8.42 7.74
CA THR A 62 4.81 -8.38 7.74
C THR A 62 4.28 -7.86 9.07
N ASP A 63 3.36 -6.90 9.02
CA ASP A 63 2.81 -6.26 10.23
C ASP A 63 1.78 -7.15 10.93
N ASN A 64 1.19 -8.11 10.22
CA ASN A 64 0.20 -9.05 10.74
C ASN A 64 0.43 -10.46 10.22
N ALA A 65 -0.05 -11.45 10.94
CA ALA A 65 -0.14 -12.82 10.43
C ALA A 65 -1.18 -12.90 9.30
N VAL A 66 -0.88 -13.69 8.28
CA VAL A 66 -1.73 -13.86 7.09
C VAL A 66 -2.06 -15.33 6.90
N THR A 67 -3.35 -15.66 6.85
CA THR A 67 -3.80 -17.02 6.49
C THR A 67 -4.39 -17.00 5.09
N PHE A 68 -3.92 -17.89 4.22
CA PHE A 68 -4.42 -18.01 2.85
C PHE A 68 -5.81 -18.65 2.86
N THR A 69 -6.80 -17.88 2.41
CA THR A 69 -8.21 -18.32 2.34
C THR A 69 -8.79 -17.87 0.99
N GLN A 70 -9.91 -18.48 0.58
CA GLN A 70 -10.65 -18.00 -0.59
C GLN A 70 -11.61 -16.85 -0.26
N THR A 71 -11.70 -16.48 1.01
CA THR A 71 -12.38 -15.29 1.51
C THR A 71 -11.35 -14.24 1.91
N ASN A 72 -11.68 -12.96 1.81
CA ASN A 72 -10.72 -11.85 2.03
C ASN A 72 -9.48 -11.92 1.13
N ALA A 73 -9.62 -12.48 -0.06
CA ALA A 73 -8.54 -12.64 -1.02
C ALA A 73 -8.58 -11.54 -2.09
N SER A 74 -7.42 -11.09 -2.54
CA SER A 74 -7.28 -10.23 -3.71
C SER A 74 -7.23 -11.04 -5.02
N GLY A 75 -7.15 -12.35 -4.92
CA GLY A 75 -7.18 -13.28 -6.02
C GLY A 75 -7.02 -14.72 -5.58
N VAL A 76 -7.21 -15.62 -6.50
CA VAL A 76 -7.09 -17.08 -6.28
C VAL A 76 -6.36 -17.76 -7.43
N VAL A 77 -5.86 -18.95 -7.17
CA VAL A 77 -5.35 -19.87 -8.18
C VAL A 77 -6.27 -21.08 -8.22
N LEU A 78 -6.74 -21.38 -9.42
CA LEU A 78 -7.68 -22.46 -9.67
C LEU A 78 -6.95 -23.62 -10.38
N ASP A 79 -7.20 -24.82 -9.91
CA ASP A 79 -6.86 -26.05 -10.63
C ASP A 79 -8.10 -26.60 -11.33
N VAL A 80 -7.97 -26.99 -12.57
CA VAL A 80 -9.04 -27.60 -13.37
C VAL A 80 -8.86 -29.10 -13.36
N GLY A 81 -9.70 -29.78 -12.60
CA GLY A 81 -9.67 -31.24 -12.49
C GLY A 81 -10.17 -32.00 -13.72
N ALA A 82 -10.49 -33.27 -13.54
CA ALA A 82 -11.01 -34.11 -14.62
C ALA A 82 -12.33 -33.58 -15.17
N ILE A 83 -12.42 -33.45 -16.51
CA ILE A 83 -13.60 -32.92 -17.18
C ILE A 83 -14.57 -34.05 -17.54
N SER A 84 -15.84 -33.84 -17.22
CA SER A 84 -16.96 -34.69 -17.66
C SER A 84 -17.78 -33.96 -18.70
N LEU A 85 -18.42 -34.71 -19.58
CA LEU A 85 -19.34 -34.16 -20.60
C LEU A 85 -20.50 -33.42 -19.91
N ASP A 86 -20.91 -32.30 -20.50
CA ASP A 86 -22.03 -31.46 -20.08
C ASP A 86 -21.95 -30.99 -18.61
N SER A 87 -20.73 -30.97 -18.06
CA SER A 87 -20.50 -30.41 -16.73
C SER A 87 -20.57 -28.88 -16.77
N VAL A 88 -21.21 -28.32 -15.76
CA VAL A 88 -21.23 -26.86 -15.56
C VAL A 88 -20.13 -26.49 -14.56
N ILE A 89 -19.19 -25.70 -15.02
CA ILE A 89 -18.10 -25.15 -14.21
C ILE A 89 -18.43 -23.67 -13.96
N SER A 90 -18.39 -23.23 -12.72
CA SER A 90 -18.69 -21.85 -12.38
C SER A 90 -17.70 -21.28 -11.39
N LEU A 91 -17.29 -20.04 -11.62
CA LEU A 91 -16.56 -19.19 -10.70
C LEU A 91 -17.46 -18.05 -10.24
N SER A 92 -17.74 -17.98 -8.95
CA SER A 92 -18.45 -16.86 -8.32
C SER A 92 -17.46 -16.01 -7.54
N TYR A 93 -17.64 -14.69 -7.60
CA TYR A 93 -16.79 -13.73 -6.89
C TYR A 93 -17.60 -12.51 -6.46
N SER A 94 -17.18 -11.90 -5.37
CA SER A 94 -17.81 -10.70 -4.81
C SER A 94 -16.76 -9.84 -4.12
N GLU A 95 -16.96 -8.53 -4.12
CA GLU A 95 -16.16 -7.60 -3.31
C GLU A 95 -16.74 -7.52 -1.89
N ILE A 96 -15.86 -7.38 -0.89
CA ILE A 96 -16.28 -7.29 0.51
C ILE A 96 -16.64 -5.85 0.87
N GLU A 97 -15.78 -4.89 0.53
CA GLU A 97 -15.97 -3.49 0.94
C GLU A 97 -17.17 -2.83 0.28
N SER A 98 -17.35 -3.05 -1.02
CA SER A 98 -18.47 -2.47 -1.78
C SER A 98 -19.76 -3.30 -1.70
N LEU A 99 -19.70 -4.51 -1.11
CA LEU A 99 -20.78 -5.50 -1.10
C LEU A 99 -21.28 -5.87 -2.50
N ASN A 100 -20.52 -5.59 -3.55
CA ASN A 100 -20.90 -5.92 -4.91
C ASN A 100 -20.80 -7.43 -5.14
N GLN A 101 -21.88 -7.99 -5.65
CA GLN A 101 -21.93 -9.37 -6.15
C GLN A 101 -21.97 -9.32 -7.67
N TYR A 102 -21.11 -10.08 -8.30
CA TYR A 102 -21.00 -10.14 -9.74
C TYR A 102 -21.67 -11.42 -10.29
N PRO A 103 -22.17 -11.41 -11.52
CA PRO A 103 -22.66 -12.62 -12.16
C PRO A 103 -21.57 -13.69 -12.18
N PRO A 104 -21.88 -14.95 -11.88
CA PRO A 104 -20.92 -16.02 -11.94
C PRO A 104 -20.43 -16.23 -13.39
N ILE A 105 -19.14 -16.50 -13.55
CA ILE A 105 -18.58 -16.89 -14.83
C ILE A 105 -18.75 -18.39 -14.98
N THR A 106 -19.53 -18.78 -15.99
CA THR A 106 -19.96 -20.16 -16.19
C THR A 106 -19.49 -20.68 -17.53
N ILE A 107 -19.00 -21.92 -17.55
CA ILE A 107 -18.61 -22.69 -18.74
C ILE A 107 -19.32 -24.02 -18.73
N VAL A 108 -19.85 -24.42 -19.88
CA VAL A 108 -20.40 -25.76 -20.09
C VAL A 108 -19.40 -26.55 -20.90
N THR A 109 -18.99 -27.71 -20.39
CA THR A 109 -17.96 -28.55 -21.02
C THR A 109 -18.54 -29.42 -22.12
N GLY A 110 -17.80 -29.55 -23.23
CA GLY A 110 -18.15 -30.38 -24.38
C GLY A 110 -17.44 -31.76 -24.37
N GLN A 111 -17.78 -32.57 -25.37
CA GLN A 111 -17.30 -33.96 -25.50
C GLN A 111 -15.75 -34.09 -25.74
N LEU A 112 -15.15 -33.04 -26.29
CA LEU A 112 -13.69 -33.03 -26.61
C LEU A 112 -12.90 -32.14 -25.67
N ASP A 113 -13.51 -31.64 -24.60
CA ASP A 113 -12.82 -30.75 -23.67
C ASP A 113 -11.85 -31.52 -22.78
N THR A 114 -10.71 -30.89 -22.61
CA THR A 114 -9.65 -31.29 -21.67
C THR A 114 -9.55 -30.24 -20.55
N ALA A 115 -8.93 -30.58 -19.45
CA ALA A 115 -8.66 -29.62 -18.36
C ALA A 115 -7.97 -28.35 -18.90
N ILE A 116 -7.00 -28.50 -19.81
CA ILE A 116 -6.28 -27.38 -20.42
C ILE A 116 -7.18 -26.53 -21.34
N SER A 117 -8.04 -27.15 -22.16
CA SER A 117 -8.96 -26.40 -23.02
C SER A 117 -9.95 -25.59 -22.20
N VAL A 118 -10.49 -26.18 -21.13
CA VAL A 118 -11.39 -25.51 -20.18
C VAL A 118 -10.69 -24.37 -19.43
N ALA A 119 -9.47 -24.59 -18.95
CA ALA A 119 -8.67 -23.55 -18.30
C ALA A 119 -8.44 -22.34 -19.23
N ARG A 120 -8.12 -22.58 -20.52
CA ARG A 120 -7.96 -21.50 -21.52
C ARG A 120 -9.28 -20.78 -21.78
N THR A 121 -10.37 -21.51 -21.93
CA THR A 121 -11.71 -20.95 -22.14
C THR A 121 -12.12 -20.12 -20.93
N LEU A 122 -11.82 -20.58 -19.70
CA LEU A 122 -12.09 -19.82 -18.47
C LEU A 122 -11.34 -18.48 -18.47
N VAL A 123 -10.05 -18.49 -18.79
CA VAL A 123 -9.24 -17.25 -18.89
C VAL A 123 -9.81 -16.31 -19.95
N GLN A 124 -10.16 -16.80 -21.13
CA GLN A 124 -10.74 -15.99 -22.20
C GLN A 124 -12.08 -15.38 -21.78
N THR A 125 -12.95 -16.19 -21.17
CA THR A 125 -14.27 -15.74 -20.71
C THR A 125 -14.14 -14.69 -19.62
N ILE A 126 -13.28 -14.90 -18.60
CA ILE A 126 -13.02 -13.91 -17.56
C ILE A 126 -12.59 -12.57 -18.19
N ASN A 127 -11.55 -12.60 -19.04
CA ASN A 127 -10.97 -11.38 -19.60
C ASN A 127 -11.86 -10.68 -20.61
N SER A 128 -12.84 -11.38 -21.20
CA SER A 128 -13.80 -10.78 -22.14
C SER A 128 -15.07 -10.26 -21.50
N THR A 129 -15.48 -10.82 -20.34
CA THR A 129 -16.76 -10.51 -19.71
C THR A 129 -16.63 -9.66 -18.45
N SER A 130 -15.50 -9.73 -17.76
CA SER A 130 -15.29 -8.99 -16.50
C SER A 130 -14.40 -7.77 -16.72
N SER A 131 -14.80 -6.64 -16.13
CA SER A 131 -13.97 -5.43 -15.99
C SER A 131 -13.34 -5.30 -14.60
N VAL A 132 -13.59 -6.25 -13.71
CA VAL A 132 -13.23 -6.18 -12.29
C VAL A 132 -12.13 -7.18 -11.94
N ILE A 133 -12.17 -8.36 -12.56
CA ILE A 133 -11.13 -9.38 -12.41
C ILE A 133 -10.45 -9.65 -13.74
N SER A 134 -9.20 -10.09 -13.67
CA SER A 134 -8.40 -10.58 -14.78
C SER A 134 -7.86 -11.97 -14.50
N ALA A 135 -7.58 -12.73 -15.56
CA ALA A 135 -7.05 -14.08 -15.43
C ALA A 135 -5.91 -14.34 -16.41
N PHE A 136 -5.00 -15.25 -16.01
CA PHE A 136 -3.96 -15.78 -16.87
C PHE A 136 -3.63 -17.23 -16.48
N LEU A 137 -2.99 -17.96 -17.38
CA LEU A 137 -2.46 -19.30 -17.11
C LEU A 137 -0.99 -19.20 -16.73
N ASP A 138 -0.59 -20.00 -15.77
CA ASP A 138 0.83 -20.24 -15.48
C ASP A 138 1.40 -21.38 -16.35
N GLN A 139 2.66 -21.77 -16.07
CA GLN A 139 3.36 -22.84 -16.81
C GLN A 139 2.76 -24.24 -16.54
N ASP A 140 2.11 -24.41 -15.40
CA ASP A 140 1.46 -25.66 -14.97
C ASP A 140 -0.01 -25.72 -15.41
N ASN A 141 -0.48 -24.74 -16.16
CA ASN A 141 -1.85 -24.53 -16.62
C ASN A 141 -2.87 -24.27 -15.49
N ALA A 142 -2.42 -23.86 -14.30
CA ALA A 142 -3.29 -23.34 -13.28
C ALA A 142 -3.81 -21.93 -13.67
N VAL A 143 -5.07 -21.66 -13.36
CA VAL A 143 -5.72 -20.40 -13.70
C VAL A 143 -5.57 -19.42 -12.54
N HIS A 144 -4.79 -18.37 -12.74
CA HIS A 144 -4.67 -17.28 -11.78
C HIS A 144 -5.75 -16.25 -12.07
N VAL A 145 -6.58 -15.95 -11.08
CA VAL A 145 -7.65 -14.95 -11.13
C VAL A 145 -7.37 -13.90 -10.07
N LYS A 146 -7.33 -12.63 -10.45
CA LYS A 146 -7.04 -11.52 -9.53
C LYS A 146 -8.00 -10.36 -9.79
N PHE A 147 -8.35 -9.61 -8.73
CA PHE A 147 -8.93 -8.29 -8.93
C PHE A 147 -7.93 -7.39 -9.68
N ILE A 148 -8.44 -6.59 -10.62
CA ILE A 148 -7.63 -5.63 -11.40
C ILE A 148 -7.07 -4.55 -10.48
N ASN A 149 -7.86 -4.12 -9.50
CA ASN A 149 -7.39 -3.27 -8.42
C ASN A 149 -6.85 -4.15 -7.27
N PHE A 150 -5.55 -4.13 -7.04
CA PHE A 150 -4.88 -4.96 -6.04
C PHE A 150 -5.29 -4.68 -4.58
N ASN A 151 -5.89 -3.51 -4.31
CA ASN A 151 -6.43 -3.19 -2.99
C ASN A 151 -7.81 -3.79 -2.76
N THR A 152 -8.46 -4.30 -3.81
CA THR A 152 -9.77 -4.95 -3.67
C THR A 152 -9.58 -6.34 -3.07
N ILE A 153 -10.37 -6.62 -2.05
CA ILE A 153 -10.49 -7.95 -1.45
C ILE A 153 -11.92 -8.48 -1.61
N GLY A 154 -12.02 -9.75 -1.80
CA GLY A 154 -13.31 -10.39 -2.07
C GLY A 154 -13.37 -11.84 -1.65
N ASN A 155 -14.50 -12.43 -1.95
CA ASN A 155 -14.75 -13.86 -1.76
C ASN A 155 -14.78 -14.53 -3.12
N PHE A 156 -14.14 -15.69 -3.22
CA PHE A 156 -14.16 -16.54 -4.40
C PHE A 156 -14.72 -17.89 -4.05
N SER A 157 -15.56 -18.44 -4.90
CA SER A 157 -16.05 -19.81 -4.78
C SER A 157 -16.21 -20.45 -6.14
N THR A 158 -16.02 -21.74 -6.19
CA THR A 158 -16.09 -22.53 -7.43
C THR A 158 -17.12 -23.65 -7.30
N THR A 159 -17.68 -24.04 -8.43
CA THR A 159 -18.52 -25.24 -8.55
C THR A 159 -18.13 -26.02 -9.81
N GLY A 160 -18.41 -27.30 -9.83
CA GLY A 160 -17.91 -28.23 -10.85
C GLY A 160 -16.51 -28.72 -10.52
N ASN A 161 -15.80 -29.21 -11.53
CA ASN A 161 -14.45 -29.79 -11.35
C ASN A 161 -13.36 -28.73 -11.44
N ILE A 162 -13.52 -27.63 -10.72
CA ILE A 162 -12.47 -26.64 -10.47
C ILE A 162 -12.37 -26.37 -8.96
N ASP A 163 -11.15 -26.38 -8.47
CA ASP A 163 -10.84 -26.16 -7.06
C ASP A 163 -9.95 -24.92 -6.89
N VAL A 164 -10.23 -24.14 -5.84
CA VAL A 164 -9.29 -23.11 -5.40
C VAL A 164 -8.17 -23.78 -4.63
N ILE A 165 -6.96 -23.70 -5.13
CA ILE A 165 -5.77 -24.35 -4.52
C ILE A 165 -4.86 -23.37 -3.77
N GLN A 166 -4.83 -22.09 -4.19
CA GLN A 166 -4.04 -21.03 -3.57
C GLN A 166 -4.82 -19.73 -3.58
N SER A 167 -4.40 -18.80 -2.74
CA SER A 167 -4.95 -17.44 -2.75
C SER A 167 -3.87 -16.38 -2.68
N TYR A 168 -4.24 -15.17 -3.10
CA TYR A 168 -3.47 -13.95 -2.99
C TYR A 168 -4.06 -13.09 -1.88
N ILE A 169 -3.29 -12.82 -0.84
CA ILE A 169 -3.74 -12.02 0.31
C ILE A 169 -2.85 -10.78 0.44
N PRO A 170 -3.43 -9.57 0.51
CA PRO A 170 -2.69 -8.36 0.77
C PRO A 170 -2.32 -8.25 2.26
N VAL A 171 -1.14 -7.70 2.53
CA VAL A 171 -0.67 -7.39 3.88
C VAL A 171 0.23 -6.16 3.83
N THR A 172 0.25 -5.38 4.89
CA THR A 172 1.23 -4.32 5.07
C THR A 172 2.52 -4.89 5.67
N ALA A 173 3.64 -4.27 5.33
CA ALA A 173 4.95 -4.61 5.88
C ALA A 173 5.75 -3.35 6.16
N THR A 174 6.46 -3.38 7.28
CA THR A 174 7.29 -2.28 7.76
C THR A 174 8.77 -2.64 7.65
N SER A 175 9.59 -1.69 7.19
CA SER A 175 11.02 -1.91 7.06
C SER A 175 11.68 -2.13 8.43
N ARG A 176 12.69 -3.00 8.46
CA ARG A 176 13.48 -3.28 9.67
C ARG A 176 14.46 -2.14 10.01
N THR A 177 14.67 -1.22 9.09
CA THR A 177 15.59 -0.09 9.26
C THR A 177 14.88 1.22 8.93
N PHE A 178 15.34 2.31 9.55
CA PHE A 178 14.85 3.67 9.26
C PHE A 178 15.57 4.32 8.08
N SER A 179 16.47 3.61 7.42
CA SER A 179 17.21 4.07 6.25
C SER A 179 16.76 3.42 4.94
N ALA A 180 15.67 2.65 4.98
CA ALA A 180 15.16 1.98 3.79
C ALA A 180 14.75 3.00 2.72
N VAL A 181 15.25 2.80 1.51
CA VAL A 181 14.89 3.62 0.36
C VAL A 181 13.51 3.23 -0.16
N LEU A 182 12.94 4.08 -1.00
CA LEU A 182 11.72 3.76 -1.73
C LEU A 182 11.91 2.46 -2.51
N GLN A 183 11.00 1.51 -2.32
CA GLN A 183 10.96 0.27 -3.09
C GLN A 183 9.97 0.45 -4.24
N ALA A 184 10.45 0.31 -5.48
CA ALA A 184 9.57 0.34 -6.64
C ALA A 184 8.70 -0.93 -6.72
N THR A 185 7.65 -0.86 -7.51
CA THR A 185 6.76 -2.00 -7.79
C THR A 185 7.56 -3.26 -8.15
N ASN A 186 7.23 -4.39 -7.53
CA ASN A 186 7.86 -5.72 -7.66
C ASN A 186 9.33 -5.82 -7.17
N ASP A 187 9.86 -4.84 -6.45
CA ASP A 187 11.21 -4.91 -5.91
C ASP A 187 11.30 -5.78 -4.62
N LEU A 188 10.23 -5.83 -3.83
CA LEU A 188 10.13 -6.70 -2.65
C LEU A 188 9.60 -8.08 -3.04
N ASN A 189 10.47 -8.95 -3.51
CA ASN A 189 10.09 -10.21 -4.15
C ASN A 189 10.80 -11.46 -3.61
N VAL A 190 11.55 -11.33 -2.51
CA VAL A 190 12.27 -12.45 -1.91
C VAL A 190 11.76 -12.78 -0.52
N ILE A 191 11.32 -14.02 -0.33
CA ILE A 191 10.91 -14.56 0.96
C ILE A 191 12.18 -14.92 1.75
N GLN A 192 12.44 -14.22 2.87
CA GLN A 192 13.55 -14.54 3.77
C GLN A 192 13.15 -15.42 4.95
N SER A 193 11.88 -15.43 5.30
CA SER A 193 11.32 -16.31 6.36
C SER A 193 10.42 -17.35 5.71
N PRO A 194 10.98 -18.43 5.09
CA PRO A 194 10.18 -19.37 4.32
C PRO A 194 9.23 -20.15 5.21
N VAL A 195 7.97 -20.24 4.78
CA VAL A 195 6.93 -21.08 5.35
C VAL A 195 6.49 -22.07 4.29
N LEU A 196 6.35 -23.35 4.64
CA LEU A 196 5.89 -24.36 3.71
C LEU A 196 4.47 -24.00 3.21
N GLY A 197 4.32 -23.87 1.89
CA GLY A 197 3.08 -23.46 1.25
C GLY A 197 2.94 -21.96 1.03
N TRP A 198 3.93 -21.13 1.38
CA TRP A 198 4.05 -19.75 0.94
C TRP A 198 4.99 -19.71 -0.27
N PHE A 199 4.47 -19.33 -1.44
CA PHE A 199 5.19 -19.48 -2.71
C PHE A 199 5.75 -18.20 -3.29
N GLU A 200 5.06 -17.06 -3.06
CA GLU A 200 5.38 -15.81 -3.72
C GLU A 200 5.06 -14.62 -2.83
N VAL A 201 5.84 -13.56 -2.99
CA VAL A 201 5.56 -12.24 -2.43
C VAL A 201 6.01 -11.18 -3.44
N TYR A 202 5.27 -10.09 -3.53
CA TYR A 202 5.66 -8.89 -4.26
C TYR A 202 4.90 -7.67 -3.73
N ASN A 203 5.45 -6.48 -3.99
CA ASN A 203 4.74 -5.23 -3.74
C ASN A 203 4.10 -4.73 -5.05
N PRO A 204 2.75 -4.66 -5.14
CA PRO A 204 2.07 -4.21 -6.36
C PRO A 204 2.21 -2.72 -6.63
N TYR A 205 2.58 -1.94 -5.62
CA TYR A 205 2.78 -0.49 -5.68
C TYR A 205 4.12 -0.10 -5.05
N ASP A 206 4.57 1.11 -5.35
CA ASP A 206 5.76 1.67 -4.71
C ASP A 206 5.52 1.82 -3.19
N SER A 207 6.57 1.58 -2.41
CA SER A 207 6.52 1.74 -0.96
C SER A 207 6.52 3.22 -0.57
N ILE A 208 6.10 3.48 0.67
CA ILE A 208 6.34 4.78 1.32
C ILE A 208 7.75 4.74 1.89
N ALA A 209 8.61 5.71 1.52
CA ALA A 209 9.98 5.76 2.01
C ALA A 209 10.05 6.08 3.51
N SER A 210 11.10 5.60 4.16
CA SER A 210 11.44 5.99 5.53
C SER A 210 11.75 7.49 5.63
N THR A 211 11.54 8.05 6.80
CA THR A 211 12.01 9.42 7.10
C THR A 211 13.17 9.36 8.09
N ASN A 212 14.14 10.24 7.90
CA ASN A 212 15.25 10.38 8.82
C ASN A 212 14.85 11.14 10.09
N LEU A 213 15.69 11.02 11.11
CA LEU A 213 15.60 11.87 12.29
C LEU A 213 15.71 13.35 11.86
N GLU A 214 14.80 14.19 12.36
CA GLU A 214 14.83 15.62 12.12
C GLU A 214 16.20 16.21 12.52
N THR A 215 16.85 16.92 11.61
CA THR A 215 18.14 17.57 11.88
C THR A 215 17.98 18.77 12.81
N ASP A 216 19.08 19.22 13.41
CA ASP A 216 19.08 20.45 14.24
C ASP A 216 18.61 21.66 13.45
N THR A 217 18.98 21.75 12.17
CA THR A 217 18.57 22.84 11.29
C THR A 217 17.07 22.84 11.03
N GLU A 218 16.48 21.67 10.76
CA GLU A 218 15.04 21.53 10.55
C GLU A 218 14.26 21.82 11.83
N LEU A 219 14.73 21.33 12.99
CA LEU A 219 14.12 21.60 14.29
C LEU A 219 14.17 23.10 14.62
N ARG A 220 15.30 23.80 14.37
CA ARG A 220 15.40 25.26 14.55
C ARG A 220 14.44 26.00 13.62
N ASN A 221 14.36 25.61 12.37
CA ASN A 221 13.43 26.24 11.42
C ASN A 221 11.99 26.08 11.90
N ARG A 222 11.58 24.87 12.29
CA ARG A 222 10.26 24.61 12.83
C ARG A 222 9.99 25.39 14.11
N TYR A 223 10.99 25.55 14.99
CA TYR A 223 10.91 26.42 16.18
C TYR A 223 10.71 27.89 15.82
N LYS A 224 11.47 28.42 14.84
CA LYS A 224 11.30 29.81 14.35
C LYS A 224 9.89 30.05 13.83
N PHE A 225 9.37 29.11 13.06
CA PHE A 225 7.99 29.20 12.55
C PHE A 225 6.94 29.06 13.64
N SER A 226 7.16 28.26 14.68
CA SER A 226 6.20 28.12 15.80
C SER A 226 6.04 29.40 16.60
N LYS A 227 7.06 30.25 16.65
CA LYS A 227 6.97 31.56 17.29
C LYS A 227 6.10 32.55 16.51
N SER A 228 6.05 32.43 15.18
CA SER A 228 5.19 33.28 14.35
C SER A 228 3.70 32.90 14.50
N PHE A 229 3.41 31.76 15.10
CA PHE A 229 2.04 31.28 15.37
C PHE A 229 1.24 32.15 16.35
N ILE A 230 1.92 32.94 17.18
CA ILE A 230 1.26 33.84 18.17
C ILE A 230 0.60 35.04 17.48
N GLN A 231 0.92 35.30 16.21
CA GLN A 231 0.26 36.34 15.41
C GLN A 231 -0.82 35.72 14.53
N THR A 232 -2.05 35.73 15.04
CA THR A 232 -3.22 35.20 14.32
C THR A 232 -3.46 35.96 13.01
N GLY A 233 -3.54 35.22 11.90
CA GLY A 233 -4.09 35.71 10.64
C GLY A 233 -3.08 36.15 9.58
N ASN A 234 -1.78 35.90 9.74
CA ASN A 234 -0.80 36.17 8.69
C ASN A 234 -0.32 34.88 7.98
N ARG A 235 0.33 35.04 6.83
CA ARG A 235 0.88 33.98 6.00
C ARG A 235 1.81 33.03 6.78
N GLU A 236 2.65 33.57 7.65
CA GLU A 236 3.62 32.85 8.46
C GLU A 236 2.95 31.93 9.48
N SER A 237 1.83 32.38 10.08
CA SER A 237 1.07 31.56 11.03
C SER A 237 0.39 30.37 10.35
N MET A 238 -0.17 30.56 9.15
CA MET A 238 -0.76 29.48 8.35
C MET A 238 0.31 28.47 7.92
N TYR A 239 1.45 28.95 7.45
CA TYR A 239 2.59 28.09 7.09
C TYR A 239 3.02 27.21 8.28
N SER A 240 3.18 27.85 9.43
CA SER A 240 3.60 27.18 10.67
C SER A 240 2.62 26.11 11.13
N ALA A 241 1.31 26.43 11.09
CA ALA A 241 0.25 25.51 11.45
C ALA A 241 0.29 24.26 10.60
N LEU A 242 0.32 24.43 9.29
CA LEU A 242 0.30 23.35 8.33
C LEU A 242 1.59 22.51 8.35
N TYR A 243 2.74 23.17 8.47
CA TYR A 243 4.03 22.47 8.54
C TYR A 243 4.24 21.68 9.83
N SER A 244 3.50 22.02 10.90
CA SER A 244 3.54 21.29 12.19
C SER A 244 2.72 20.00 12.19
N LEU A 245 1.85 19.79 11.19
CA LEU A 245 1.04 18.58 11.08
C LEU A 245 1.91 17.36 10.78
N SER A 246 1.51 16.22 11.30
CA SER A 246 2.19 14.95 11.05
C SER A 246 2.19 14.62 9.56
N GLY A 247 3.29 14.04 9.05
CA GLY A 247 3.42 13.63 7.65
C GLY A 247 3.60 14.75 6.63
N VAL A 248 3.37 16.03 6.98
CA VAL A 248 3.55 17.15 6.05
C VAL A 248 5.04 17.37 5.76
N ARG A 249 5.40 17.34 4.48
CA ARG A 249 6.78 17.48 3.99
C ARG A 249 7.08 18.84 3.39
N TYR A 250 6.08 19.46 2.81
CA TYR A 250 6.21 20.77 2.15
C TYR A 250 4.92 21.55 2.29
N VAL A 251 5.05 22.84 2.56
CA VAL A 251 3.95 23.82 2.60
C VAL A 251 4.39 25.05 1.85
N ASN A 252 3.53 25.57 0.99
CA ASN A 252 3.71 26.88 0.36
C ASN A 252 2.42 27.68 0.55
N VAL A 253 2.52 28.84 1.17
CA VAL A 253 1.40 29.77 1.38
C VAL A 253 1.67 31.02 0.57
N GLN A 254 0.81 31.29 -0.40
CA GLN A 254 0.89 32.47 -1.28
C GLN A 254 -0.35 33.33 -1.05
N GLU A 255 -0.13 34.61 -0.82
CA GLU A 255 -1.18 35.59 -0.60
C GLU A 255 -1.22 36.60 -1.74
N ASN A 256 -2.41 36.95 -2.20
CA ASN A 256 -2.63 38.08 -3.08
C ASN A 256 -3.19 39.24 -2.26
N ILE A 257 -2.37 40.21 -1.98
CA ILE A 257 -2.74 41.42 -1.19
C ILE A 257 -3.36 42.54 -2.04
N GLN A 258 -3.50 42.30 -3.37
CA GLN A 258 -4.03 43.29 -4.29
C GLN A 258 -5.56 43.23 -4.39
N ASP A 259 -6.17 44.33 -4.75
CA ASP A 259 -7.63 44.43 -4.99
C ASP A 259 -8.07 43.77 -6.30
N LEU A 260 -7.15 43.27 -7.11
CA LEU A 260 -7.42 42.59 -8.38
C LEU A 260 -6.85 41.15 -8.35
N PRO A 261 -7.45 40.25 -9.12
CA PRO A 261 -6.87 38.90 -9.31
C PRO A 261 -5.47 38.98 -9.92
N PHE A 262 -4.53 38.22 -9.36
CA PHE A 262 -3.15 38.16 -9.82
C PHE A 262 -2.64 36.71 -9.82
N GLU A 263 -2.04 36.27 -10.91
CA GLU A 263 -1.45 34.92 -11.08
C GLU A 263 -2.43 33.77 -10.72
N GLY A 264 -3.70 33.89 -11.10
CA GLY A 264 -4.72 32.87 -10.82
C GLY A 264 -5.29 32.88 -9.41
N ARG A 265 -4.87 33.85 -8.56
CA ARG A 265 -5.39 34.09 -7.21
C ARG A 265 -6.41 35.20 -7.22
N SER A 266 -7.55 34.99 -6.51
CA SER A 266 -8.56 36.03 -6.32
C SER A 266 -7.99 37.23 -5.55
N ALA A 267 -8.62 38.41 -5.67
CA ALA A 267 -8.30 39.57 -4.83
C ALA A 267 -8.37 39.18 -3.35
N HIS A 268 -7.37 39.56 -2.56
CA HIS A 268 -7.22 39.20 -1.13
C HIS A 268 -7.31 37.69 -0.85
N GLY A 269 -7.01 36.85 -1.87
CA GLY A 269 -7.04 35.39 -1.77
C GLY A 269 -5.75 34.81 -1.24
N ILE A 270 -5.86 33.69 -0.50
CA ILE A 270 -4.71 32.89 -0.06
C ILE A 270 -4.80 31.53 -0.76
N VAL A 271 -3.69 31.10 -1.34
CA VAL A 271 -3.52 29.76 -1.90
C VAL A 271 -2.49 29.01 -1.07
N VAL A 272 -2.86 27.82 -0.63
CA VAL A 272 -2.02 26.95 0.17
C VAL A 272 -1.76 25.68 -0.61
N THR A 273 -0.49 25.32 -0.76
CA THR A 273 -0.06 24.04 -1.33
C THR A 273 0.60 23.24 -0.23
N VAL A 274 0.09 22.04 0.01
CA VAL A 274 0.65 21.09 0.99
C VAL A 274 1.05 19.82 0.28
N LEU A 275 2.22 19.27 0.61
CA LEU A 275 2.69 17.98 0.14
C LEU A 275 2.94 17.07 1.35
N GLY A 276 2.33 15.90 1.32
CA GLY A 276 2.30 14.97 2.46
C GLY A 276 1.13 15.27 3.39
N GLY A 277 1.04 14.54 4.48
CA GLY A 277 -0.02 14.51 5.47
C GLY A 277 -0.43 13.06 5.67
N ASP A 278 -0.88 12.73 6.89
CA ASP A 278 -1.52 11.44 7.17
C ASP A 278 -3.00 11.60 6.78
N ASP A 279 -3.56 10.61 6.06
CA ASP A 279 -4.99 10.55 5.69
C ASP A 279 -5.88 10.29 6.91
#